data_cdf6e2ae41dc734ca49f71ae5701b224
#
_entry.id   cdf6e2ae41dc734ca49f71ae5701b224
#
_cell.length_a   1.000
_cell.length_b   1.000
_cell.length_c   1.000
_cell.angle_alpha   90.00
_cell.angle_beta   90.00
_cell.angle_gamma   90.00
#
_symmetry.space_group_name_H-M   'P 1'
#
loop_
_entity.id
_entity.type
_entity.pdbx_description
1 polymer ?
#
loop_
_entity_poly.entity_id
_entity_poly.type
_entity_poly.pdbx_seq_one_letter_code
_entity_poly.pdbx_strand_id
1 'polypeptide(L)'
;NVPDHAAVNTTVELAVRSGAKRAKGFINAVLRRAVENGKKWTTEQDIPRLNTPSWLLSMWEKDYGKAYAVEIAQASLAEAALDFTVLDPLDKEDWAEKLGCTILPNGTLRRVENAMIPDLQGYNEGAWWVQDASASFPVKLMGDVLNKSVADLCAAPGGKTMQLAAQGAKVYAVDRSATRMKRLDENIARTGLQDNVVTAVSDGALWKAPEQMDMVLLDAPCTATGTIRRNPDAAWLKKADDVQAMVKIQRDLMDHAANMLKSGGVLLYCTCSLQKAEGEGQVNDFLSRHDDFEVQAIQPNEVPELSQAITDEGYLRLLPFYWAAYGGLDGFFVARLVKK
;
A
#
# COMPACT_ATOMS: atom_id res chain seq x y z
N ASN A 1 11.00 3.99 19.82
CA ASN A 1 12.39 3.75 20.23
C ASN A 1 12.44 3.42 21.71
N VAL A 2 12.91 2.22 22.06
CA VAL A 2 13.09 1.77 23.45
C VAL A 2 14.49 2.20 23.90
N PRO A 3 14.65 2.88 25.05
CA PRO A 3 15.95 3.22 25.58
C PRO A 3 16.81 1.98 25.83
N ASP A 4 18.12 2.05 25.55
CA ASP A 4 19.04 0.92 25.63
C ASP A 4 19.00 0.18 26.97
N HIS A 5 18.97 0.93 28.09
CA HIS A 5 18.89 0.35 29.43
C HIS A 5 17.58 -0.42 29.67
N ALA A 6 16.45 0.05 29.10
CA ALA A 6 15.17 -0.62 29.20
C ALA A 6 15.17 -1.92 28.37
N ALA A 7 15.68 -1.87 27.15
CA ALA A 7 15.83 -3.04 26.28
C ALA A 7 16.68 -4.13 26.96
N VAL A 8 17.84 -3.76 27.53
CA VAL A 8 18.72 -4.69 28.27
C VAL A 8 17.99 -5.30 29.46
N ASN A 9 17.39 -4.47 30.32
CA ASN A 9 16.73 -4.95 31.54
C ASN A 9 15.56 -5.89 31.23
N THR A 10 14.67 -5.48 30.29
CA THR A 10 13.51 -6.30 29.91
C THR A 10 13.91 -7.65 29.30
N THR A 11 14.95 -7.67 28.46
CA THR A 11 15.46 -8.90 27.87
C THR A 11 16.06 -9.84 28.92
N VAL A 12 16.81 -9.29 29.87
CA VAL A 12 17.38 -10.06 30.98
C VAL A 12 16.29 -10.63 31.91
N GLU A 13 15.23 -9.84 32.19
CA GLU A 13 14.06 -10.33 32.95
C GLU A 13 13.31 -11.43 32.18
N LEU A 14 13.09 -11.26 30.90
CA LEU A 14 12.45 -12.26 30.03
C LEU A 14 13.22 -13.58 30.07
N ALA A 15 14.55 -13.54 29.97
CA ALA A 15 15.39 -14.73 30.08
C ALA A 15 15.23 -15.45 31.42
N VAL A 16 15.09 -14.71 32.53
CA VAL A 16 14.84 -15.30 33.84
C VAL A 16 13.44 -15.96 33.92
N ARG A 17 12.41 -15.28 33.39
CA ARG A 17 11.03 -15.78 33.37
C ARG A 17 10.86 -17.02 32.49
N SER A 18 11.63 -17.09 31.38
CA SER A 18 11.63 -18.25 30.46
C SER A 18 12.51 -19.43 30.92
N GLY A 19 13.00 -19.41 32.15
CA GLY A 19 13.78 -20.51 32.74
C GLY A 19 15.29 -20.42 32.55
N ALA A 20 15.80 -19.41 31.80
CA ALA A 20 17.25 -19.23 31.56
C ALA A 20 17.98 -18.47 32.68
N LYS A 21 17.54 -18.61 33.94
CA LYS A 21 18.09 -17.87 35.09
C LYS A 21 19.61 -17.99 35.23
N ARG A 22 20.19 -19.16 34.91
CA ARG A 22 21.65 -19.39 34.96
C ARG A 22 22.44 -18.57 33.94
N ALA A 23 21.80 -18.20 32.81
CA ALA A 23 22.40 -17.40 31.74
C ALA A 23 22.27 -15.87 31.98
N LYS A 24 21.59 -15.42 33.05
CA LYS A 24 21.32 -14.00 33.32
C LYS A 24 22.55 -13.11 33.20
N GLY A 25 23.66 -13.50 33.86
CA GLY A 25 24.91 -12.72 33.83
C GLY A 25 25.53 -12.63 32.44
N PHE A 26 25.53 -13.76 31.70
CA PHE A 26 26.05 -13.83 30.35
C PHE A 26 25.21 -12.96 29.38
N ILE A 27 23.88 -13.11 29.40
CA ILE A 27 22.96 -12.32 28.56
C ILE A 27 23.15 -10.83 28.82
N ASN A 28 23.21 -10.41 30.11
CA ASN A 28 23.44 -9.02 30.46
C ASN A 28 24.79 -8.48 29.94
N ALA A 29 25.88 -9.26 30.04
CA ALA A 29 27.19 -8.87 29.53
C ALA A 29 27.19 -8.72 28.01
N VAL A 30 26.59 -9.66 27.26
CA VAL A 30 26.47 -9.61 25.80
C VAL A 30 25.66 -8.38 25.38
N LEU A 31 24.52 -8.13 25.99
CA LEU A 31 23.67 -6.99 25.65
C LEU A 31 24.34 -5.65 25.94
N ARG A 32 25.05 -5.51 27.08
CA ARG A 32 25.80 -4.28 27.37
C ARG A 32 26.90 -4.05 26.34
N ARG A 33 27.63 -5.09 25.94
CA ARG A 33 28.65 -4.99 24.88
C ARG A 33 28.03 -4.62 23.54
N ALA A 34 26.82 -5.11 23.25
CA ALA A 34 26.09 -4.72 22.06
C ALA A 34 25.68 -3.24 22.10
N VAL A 35 25.24 -2.70 23.25
CA VAL A 35 24.97 -1.27 23.44
C VAL A 35 26.24 -0.42 23.20
N GLU A 36 27.37 -0.83 23.75
CA GLU A 36 28.64 -0.08 23.65
C GLU A 36 29.19 -0.07 22.22
N ASN A 37 29.09 -1.19 21.49
CA ASN A 37 29.79 -1.38 20.23
C ASN A 37 28.85 -1.53 19.01
N GLY A 38 27.55 -1.68 19.23
CA GLY A 38 26.57 -2.04 18.18
C GLY A 38 26.58 -1.06 17.01
N LYS A 39 26.63 0.24 17.30
CA LYS A 39 26.72 1.26 16.23
C LYS A 39 27.93 1.07 15.33
N LYS A 40 29.11 0.78 15.91
CA LYS A 40 30.33 0.51 15.14
C LYS A 40 30.18 -0.76 14.31
N TRP A 41 29.64 -1.82 14.88
CA TRP A 41 29.48 -3.09 14.15
C TRP A 41 28.52 -2.97 12.97
N THR A 42 27.43 -2.19 13.14
CA THR A 42 26.44 -1.99 12.06
C THR A 42 26.94 -1.10 10.93
N THR A 43 27.84 -0.13 11.20
CA THR A 43 28.43 0.70 10.13
C THR A 43 29.35 -0.07 9.15
N GLU A 44 29.87 -1.22 9.58
CA GLU A 44 30.76 -2.08 8.77
C GLU A 44 29.98 -3.15 7.98
N GLN A 45 28.65 -3.21 8.11
CA GLN A 45 27.80 -4.24 7.51
C GLN A 45 27.06 -3.71 6.30
N ASP A 46 26.84 -4.57 5.30
CA ASP A 46 25.90 -4.31 4.19
C ASP A 46 24.46 -4.54 4.69
N ILE A 47 23.96 -3.55 5.45
CA ILE A 47 22.67 -3.63 6.13
C ILE A 47 21.51 -3.93 5.17
N PRO A 48 21.37 -3.29 3.98
CA PRO A 48 20.32 -3.61 3.03
C PRO A 48 20.32 -5.08 2.62
N ARG A 49 21.49 -5.65 2.32
CA ARG A 49 21.61 -7.06 1.93
C ARG A 49 21.35 -8.03 3.07
N LEU A 50 21.81 -7.72 4.27
CA LEU A 50 21.63 -8.58 5.44
C LEU A 50 20.17 -8.65 5.90
N ASN A 51 19.39 -7.58 5.67
CA ASN A 51 18.01 -7.48 6.09
C ASN A 51 16.99 -7.75 4.95
N THR A 52 17.46 -8.14 3.77
CA THR A 52 16.60 -8.49 2.64
C THR A 52 16.83 -9.95 2.25
N PRO A 53 15.80 -10.80 2.19
CA PRO A 53 15.94 -12.18 1.71
C PRO A 53 16.55 -12.22 0.31
N SER A 54 17.45 -13.18 0.07
CA SER A 54 18.21 -13.27 -1.19
C SER A 54 17.30 -13.41 -2.43
N TRP A 55 16.18 -14.13 -2.32
CA TRP A 55 15.22 -14.28 -3.42
C TRP A 55 14.63 -12.93 -3.83
N LEU A 56 14.28 -12.10 -2.83
CA LEU A 56 13.66 -10.80 -3.03
C LEU A 56 14.63 -9.80 -3.63
N LEU A 57 15.85 -9.73 -3.06
CA LEU A 57 16.90 -8.87 -3.59
C LEU A 57 17.27 -9.23 -5.03
N SER A 58 17.41 -10.54 -5.34
CA SER A 58 17.68 -11.00 -6.70
C SER A 58 16.59 -10.63 -7.70
N MET A 59 15.31 -10.67 -7.29
CA MET A 59 14.21 -10.24 -8.14
C MET A 59 14.26 -8.72 -8.38
N TRP A 60 14.51 -7.92 -7.34
CA TRP A 60 14.67 -6.47 -7.50
C TRP A 60 15.89 -6.11 -8.35
N GLU A 61 17.02 -6.82 -8.20
CA GLU A 61 18.20 -6.64 -9.06
C GLU A 61 17.88 -6.94 -10.54
N LYS A 62 17.07 -7.95 -10.80
CA LYS A 62 16.60 -8.29 -12.16
C LYS A 62 15.66 -7.23 -12.72
N ASP A 63 14.70 -6.75 -11.92
CA ASP A 63 13.62 -5.87 -12.37
C ASP A 63 14.06 -4.40 -12.48
N TYR A 64 14.96 -3.94 -11.60
CA TYR A 64 15.35 -2.52 -11.48
C TYR A 64 16.85 -2.25 -11.61
N GLY A 65 17.67 -3.30 -11.66
CA GLY A 65 19.14 -3.19 -11.60
C GLY A 65 19.66 -3.08 -10.17
N LYS A 66 20.98 -3.36 -10.00
CA LYS A 66 21.61 -3.48 -8.68
C LYS A 66 21.52 -2.20 -7.83
N ALA A 67 21.68 -1.02 -8.45
CA ALA A 67 21.65 0.25 -7.72
C ALA A 67 20.29 0.47 -7.06
N TYR A 68 19.21 0.39 -7.84
CA TYR A 68 17.85 0.58 -7.33
C TYR A 68 17.43 -0.51 -6.35
N ALA A 69 17.87 -1.76 -6.55
CA ALA A 69 17.61 -2.84 -5.60
C ALA A 69 18.15 -2.54 -4.20
N VAL A 70 19.35 -1.96 -4.11
CA VAL A 70 19.96 -1.52 -2.85
C VAL A 70 19.19 -0.33 -2.25
N GLU A 71 18.79 0.66 -3.06
CA GLU A 71 17.99 1.79 -2.59
C GLU A 71 16.61 1.36 -2.09
N ILE A 72 15.95 0.42 -2.78
CA ILE A 72 14.69 -0.18 -2.35
C ILE A 72 14.88 -0.90 -0.99
N ALA A 73 15.92 -1.72 -0.89
CA ALA A 73 16.22 -2.44 0.34
C ALA A 73 16.50 -1.48 1.51
N GLN A 74 17.28 -0.42 1.28
CA GLN A 74 17.58 0.60 2.29
C GLN A 74 16.32 1.36 2.72
N ALA A 75 15.50 1.79 1.78
CA ALA A 75 14.26 2.52 2.08
C ALA A 75 13.24 1.64 2.81
N SER A 76 13.24 0.34 2.54
CA SER A 76 12.36 -0.64 3.21
C SER A 76 12.70 -0.87 4.68
N LEU A 77 13.89 -0.46 5.15
CA LEU A 77 14.28 -0.52 6.56
C LEU A 77 13.80 0.71 7.38
N ALA A 78 13.38 1.77 6.70
CA ALA A 78 12.89 2.96 7.38
C ALA A 78 11.50 2.72 7.97
N GLU A 79 11.25 3.28 9.16
CA GLU A 79 9.91 3.27 9.75
C GLU A 79 8.96 4.11 8.89
N ALA A 80 7.81 3.55 8.56
CA ALA A 80 6.81 4.25 7.76
C ALA A 80 6.04 5.26 8.60
N ALA A 81 5.95 6.48 8.12
CA ALA A 81 5.10 7.51 8.71
C ALA A 81 3.61 7.13 8.63
N LEU A 82 2.79 7.80 9.44
CA LEU A 82 1.35 7.64 9.44
C LEU A 82 0.73 8.65 8.46
N ASP A 83 0.00 8.13 7.48
CA ASP A 83 -0.62 8.94 6.45
C ASP A 83 -2.15 8.92 6.57
N PHE A 84 -2.79 10.07 6.28
CA PHE A 84 -4.24 10.25 6.33
C PHE A 84 -4.77 10.85 5.05
N THR A 85 -5.95 10.38 4.64
CA THR A 85 -6.77 11.02 3.63
C THR A 85 -7.94 11.71 4.31
N VAL A 86 -8.17 12.98 4.00
CA VAL A 86 -9.26 13.80 4.56
C VAL A 86 -10.52 13.57 3.76
N LEU A 87 -11.66 13.54 4.45
CA LEU A 87 -12.99 13.33 3.84
C LEU A 87 -13.33 14.46 2.87
N ASP A 88 -13.22 15.72 3.31
CA ASP A 88 -13.34 16.89 2.46
C ASP A 88 -11.97 17.48 2.16
N PRO A 89 -11.51 17.45 0.89
CA PRO A 89 -10.21 18.02 0.53
C PRO A 89 -10.04 19.52 0.82
N LEU A 90 -11.14 20.26 1.00
CA LEU A 90 -11.11 21.69 1.35
C LEU A 90 -10.66 21.93 2.80
N ASP A 91 -10.81 20.94 3.67
CA ASP A 91 -10.45 21.02 5.08
C ASP A 91 -9.02 20.53 5.36
N LYS A 92 -8.23 20.21 4.34
CA LYS A 92 -6.93 19.53 4.53
C LYS A 92 -5.90 20.37 5.30
N GLU A 93 -5.88 21.69 5.11
CA GLU A 93 -4.98 22.59 5.83
C GLU A 93 -5.32 22.64 7.34
N ASP A 94 -6.60 22.72 7.65
CA ASP A 94 -7.10 22.73 9.02
C ASP A 94 -6.81 21.38 9.73
N TRP A 95 -7.04 20.27 9.04
CA TRP A 95 -6.70 18.94 9.57
C TRP A 95 -5.20 18.71 9.67
N ALA A 96 -4.39 19.25 8.78
CA ALA A 96 -2.94 19.17 8.87
C ALA A 96 -2.42 19.86 10.15
N GLU A 97 -2.95 21.03 10.48
CA GLU A 97 -2.63 21.74 11.73
C GLU A 97 -3.08 20.96 12.96
N LYS A 98 -4.36 20.54 13.02
CA LYS A 98 -4.94 19.80 14.14
C LYS A 98 -4.23 18.48 14.44
N LEU A 99 -3.77 17.78 13.39
CA LEU A 99 -3.10 16.49 13.51
C LEU A 99 -1.56 16.59 13.59
N GLY A 100 -0.99 17.80 13.47
CA GLY A 100 0.46 18.00 13.43
C GLY A 100 1.10 17.31 12.22
N CYS A 101 0.45 17.43 11.04
CA CYS A 101 0.85 16.76 9.81
C CYS A 101 1.51 17.73 8.82
N THR A 102 2.37 17.19 7.97
CA THR A 102 2.81 17.83 6.73
C THR A 102 1.87 17.41 5.60
N ILE A 103 1.48 18.36 4.73
CA ILE A 103 0.72 18.08 3.51
C ILE A 103 1.72 17.63 2.44
N LEU A 104 1.54 16.42 1.91
CA LEU A 104 2.35 15.90 0.81
C LEU A 104 1.90 16.47 -0.53
N PRO A 105 2.76 16.42 -1.58
CA PRO A 105 2.43 16.98 -2.90
C PRO A 105 1.11 16.47 -3.50
N ASN A 106 0.70 15.24 -3.19
CA ASN A 106 -0.59 14.68 -3.60
C ASN A 106 -1.77 15.02 -2.67
N GLY A 107 -1.56 15.87 -1.65
CA GLY A 107 -2.59 16.29 -0.69
C GLY A 107 -2.84 15.31 0.47
N THR A 108 -2.12 14.20 0.56
CA THR A 108 -2.15 13.31 1.72
C THR A 108 -1.51 14.01 2.93
N LEU A 109 -2.07 13.84 4.12
CA LEU A 109 -1.50 14.36 5.36
C LEU A 109 -0.55 13.32 5.95
N ARG A 110 0.69 13.71 6.26
CA ARG A 110 1.71 12.84 6.84
C ARG A 110 2.11 13.26 8.24
N ARG A 111 1.98 12.34 9.19
CA ARG A 111 2.43 12.50 10.57
C ARG A 111 3.63 11.58 10.82
N VAL A 112 4.71 12.15 11.34
CA VAL A 112 5.94 11.40 11.68
C VAL A 112 5.85 10.82 13.09
N GLU A 113 5.19 11.53 14.01
CA GLU A 113 5.04 11.09 15.39
C GLU A 113 4.00 9.98 15.52
N ASN A 114 4.34 8.95 16.28
CA ASN A 114 3.40 7.87 16.59
C ASN A 114 2.24 8.37 17.44
N ALA A 115 1.04 7.88 17.17
CA ALA A 115 -0.15 8.19 17.92
C ALA A 115 -1.11 6.98 17.97
N MET A 116 -1.94 6.93 19.00
CA MET A 116 -3.08 6.02 19.03
C MET A 116 -4.18 6.60 18.13
N ILE A 117 -4.46 5.95 17.02
CA ILE A 117 -5.37 6.45 15.98
C ILE A 117 -6.74 6.87 16.52
N PRO A 118 -7.41 6.06 17.40
CA PRO A 118 -8.73 6.43 17.92
C PRO A 118 -8.73 7.67 18.83
N ASP A 119 -7.55 8.08 19.36
CA ASP A 119 -7.42 9.23 20.25
C ASP A 119 -7.17 10.53 19.47
N LEU A 120 -6.90 10.45 18.18
CA LEU A 120 -6.68 11.62 17.34
C LEU A 120 -7.99 12.37 17.06
N GLN A 121 -7.92 13.69 17.09
CA GLN A 121 -9.05 14.56 16.79
C GLN A 121 -9.61 14.28 15.38
N GLY A 122 -10.92 14.22 15.24
CA GLY A 122 -11.60 13.97 13.97
C GLY A 122 -11.76 12.48 13.63
N TYR A 123 -11.21 11.55 14.43
CA TYR A 123 -11.39 10.12 14.17
C TYR A 123 -12.85 9.70 14.33
N ASN A 124 -13.46 10.00 15.48
CA ASN A 124 -14.85 9.63 15.76
C ASN A 124 -15.84 10.38 14.89
N GLU A 125 -15.51 11.60 14.48
CA GLU A 125 -16.29 12.45 13.58
C GLU A 125 -16.20 11.98 12.12
N GLY A 126 -15.32 11.01 11.82
CA GLY A 126 -15.15 10.48 10.47
C GLY A 126 -14.50 11.45 9.48
N ALA A 127 -13.81 12.49 9.98
CA ALA A 127 -13.26 13.55 9.14
C ALA A 127 -12.10 13.09 8.24
N TRP A 128 -11.51 11.95 8.52
CA TRP A 128 -10.38 11.37 7.81
C TRP A 128 -10.26 9.86 8.09
N TRP A 129 -9.40 9.19 7.31
CA TRP A 129 -9.00 7.80 7.54
C TRP A 129 -7.53 7.58 7.26
N VAL A 130 -6.98 6.50 7.81
CA VAL A 130 -5.59 6.09 7.56
C VAL A 130 -5.48 5.51 6.16
N GLN A 131 -4.61 6.07 5.34
CA GLN A 131 -4.31 5.59 4.00
C GLN A 131 -2.93 6.05 3.59
N ASP A 132 -2.06 5.12 3.19
CA ASP A 132 -0.73 5.46 2.66
C ASP A 132 -0.84 6.36 1.42
N ALA A 133 0.11 7.29 1.30
CA ALA A 133 0.13 8.24 0.18
C ALA A 133 0.14 7.52 -1.18
N SER A 134 0.89 6.41 -1.31
CA SER A 134 0.92 5.62 -2.55
C SER A 134 -0.45 4.97 -2.85
N ALA A 135 -1.11 4.47 -1.80
CA ALA A 135 -2.44 3.85 -1.93
C ALA A 135 -3.55 4.85 -2.26
N SER A 136 -3.31 6.15 -2.14
CA SER A 136 -4.26 7.20 -2.51
C SER A 136 -4.23 7.56 -4.00
N PHE A 137 -3.13 7.25 -4.71
CA PHE A 137 -3.01 7.58 -6.14
C PHE A 137 -4.02 6.88 -7.04
N PRO A 138 -4.34 5.59 -6.87
CA PRO A 138 -5.27 4.91 -7.77
C PRO A 138 -6.57 5.67 -8.01
N VAL A 139 -7.26 6.09 -6.96
CA VAL A 139 -8.53 6.82 -7.11
C VAL A 139 -8.33 8.19 -7.77
N LYS A 140 -7.25 8.90 -7.45
CA LYS A 140 -6.92 10.20 -8.08
C LYS A 140 -6.64 10.05 -9.58
N LEU A 141 -6.16 8.89 -10.01
CA LEU A 141 -5.85 8.57 -11.40
C LEU A 141 -7.03 7.96 -12.18
N MET A 142 -8.17 7.72 -11.53
CA MET A 142 -9.38 7.24 -12.23
C MET A 142 -10.07 8.34 -13.06
N GLY A 143 -9.79 9.60 -12.77
CA GLY A 143 -10.49 10.73 -13.37
C GLY A 143 -11.77 11.10 -12.62
N ASP A 144 -12.76 11.68 -13.31
CA ASP A 144 -14.02 12.11 -12.70
C ASP A 144 -14.90 10.89 -12.38
N VAL A 145 -15.15 10.68 -11.10
CA VAL A 145 -15.98 9.57 -10.59
C VAL A 145 -17.37 10.02 -10.11
N LEU A 146 -17.67 11.32 -10.17
CA LEU A 146 -18.95 11.85 -9.70
C LEU A 146 -20.11 11.20 -10.43
N ASN A 147 -21.09 10.66 -9.67
CA ASN A 147 -22.26 9.93 -10.17
C ASN A 147 -21.95 8.70 -11.05
N LYS A 148 -20.70 8.18 -11.03
CA LYS A 148 -20.32 6.96 -11.75
C LYS A 148 -20.61 5.72 -10.91
N SER A 149 -21.01 4.63 -11.58
CA SER A 149 -21.07 3.29 -10.99
C SER A 149 -19.68 2.67 -11.02
N VAL A 150 -19.06 2.47 -9.85
CA VAL A 150 -17.71 1.96 -9.70
C VAL A 150 -17.69 0.65 -8.92
N ALA A 151 -17.11 -0.40 -9.47
CA ALA A 151 -16.77 -1.60 -8.70
C ALA A 151 -15.37 -1.46 -8.10
N ASP A 152 -15.25 -1.62 -6.79
CA ASP A 152 -13.99 -1.69 -6.06
C ASP A 152 -13.74 -3.16 -5.68
N LEU A 153 -12.88 -3.83 -6.44
CA LEU A 153 -12.58 -5.24 -6.25
C LEU A 153 -11.39 -5.41 -5.32
N CYS A 154 -11.52 -6.33 -4.36
CA CYS A 154 -10.59 -6.54 -3.25
C CYS A 154 -10.55 -5.32 -2.29
N ALA A 155 -11.70 -4.72 -2.05
CA ALA A 155 -11.92 -3.40 -1.47
C ALA A 155 -11.41 -3.21 -0.04
N ALA A 156 -11.48 -4.26 0.78
CA ALA A 156 -11.21 -4.11 2.22
C ALA A 156 -9.72 -3.84 2.52
N PRO A 157 -9.42 -2.96 3.47
CA PRO A 157 -10.26 -2.40 4.54
C PRO A 157 -11.03 -1.11 4.18
N GLY A 158 -11.08 -0.66 2.91
CA GLY A 158 -11.99 0.39 2.46
C GLY A 158 -11.39 1.76 2.20
N GLY A 159 -10.06 1.94 2.28
CA GLY A 159 -9.43 3.25 2.06
C GLY A 159 -9.74 3.86 0.69
N LYS A 160 -9.66 3.05 -0.37
CA LYS A 160 -10.01 3.47 -1.74
C LYS A 160 -11.51 3.56 -1.95
N THR A 161 -12.29 2.65 -1.35
CA THR A 161 -13.77 2.71 -1.33
C THR A 161 -14.26 4.05 -0.77
N MET A 162 -13.75 4.44 0.41
CA MET A 162 -14.11 5.73 1.03
C MET A 162 -13.70 6.91 0.16
N GLN A 163 -12.53 6.84 -0.48
CA GLN A 163 -12.04 7.89 -1.37
C GLN A 163 -12.93 8.06 -2.61
N LEU A 164 -13.44 6.97 -3.20
CA LEU A 164 -14.40 6.99 -4.30
C LEU A 164 -15.77 7.56 -3.85
N ALA A 165 -16.27 7.05 -2.72
CA ALA A 165 -17.57 7.46 -2.19
C ALA A 165 -17.58 8.94 -1.76
N ALA A 166 -16.50 9.45 -1.17
CA ALA A 166 -16.33 10.86 -0.81
C ALA A 166 -16.34 11.79 -2.03
N GLN A 167 -15.96 11.28 -3.21
CA GLN A 167 -16.03 12.01 -4.48
C GLN A 167 -17.39 11.83 -5.21
N GLY A 168 -18.38 11.22 -4.56
CA GLY A 168 -19.73 11.07 -5.08
C GLY A 168 -19.95 9.91 -6.05
N ALA A 169 -19.04 8.93 -6.09
CA ALA A 169 -19.26 7.68 -6.83
C ALA A 169 -20.29 6.79 -6.12
N LYS A 170 -21.07 6.02 -6.90
CA LYS A 170 -21.82 4.86 -6.40
C LYS A 170 -20.90 3.65 -6.42
N VAL A 171 -20.45 3.21 -5.24
CA VAL A 171 -19.40 2.18 -5.11
C VAL A 171 -19.99 0.83 -4.75
N TYR A 172 -19.61 -0.20 -5.50
CA TYR A 172 -19.84 -1.59 -5.18
C TYR A 172 -18.53 -2.19 -4.66
N ALA A 173 -18.38 -2.25 -3.34
CA ALA A 173 -17.20 -2.72 -2.67
C ALA A 173 -17.25 -4.24 -2.45
N VAL A 174 -16.33 -4.98 -3.05
CA VAL A 174 -16.31 -6.45 -3.04
C VAL A 174 -15.01 -6.95 -2.43
N ASP A 175 -15.10 -7.81 -1.43
CA ASP A 175 -13.94 -8.53 -0.86
C ASP A 175 -14.35 -9.93 -0.42
N ARG A 176 -13.47 -10.90 -0.59
CA ARG A 176 -13.73 -12.29 -0.20
C ARG A 176 -13.72 -12.54 1.31
N SER A 177 -13.10 -11.64 2.08
CA SER A 177 -12.91 -11.77 3.52
C SER A 177 -14.01 -11.07 4.30
N ALA A 178 -14.95 -11.82 4.87
CA ALA A 178 -15.99 -11.28 5.74
C ALA A 178 -15.44 -10.47 6.93
N THR A 179 -14.30 -10.90 7.50
CA THR A 179 -13.66 -10.18 8.62
C THR A 179 -13.09 -8.83 8.18
N ARG A 180 -12.48 -8.75 7.00
CA ARG A 180 -11.98 -7.48 6.46
C ARG A 180 -13.12 -6.59 6.04
N MET A 181 -14.19 -7.15 5.44
CA MET A 181 -15.38 -6.41 5.03
C MET A 181 -16.08 -5.76 6.22
N LYS A 182 -16.17 -6.45 7.38
CA LYS A 182 -16.68 -5.83 8.60
C LYS A 182 -15.95 -4.53 8.99
N ARG A 183 -14.61 -4.50 8.84
CA ARG A 183 -13.83 -3.28 9.09
C ARG A 183 -14.13 -2.17 8.06
N LEU A 184 -14.37 -2.56 6.82
CA LEU A 184 -14.79 -1.64 5.77
C LEU A 184 -16.16 -1.02 6.13
N ASP A 185 -17.14 -1.84 6.53
CA ASP A 185 -18.46 -1.37 6.95
C ASP A 185 -18.38 -0.41 8.16
N GLU A 186 -17.55 -0.74 9.16
CA GLU A 186 -17.28 0.12 10.31
C GLU A 186 -16.68 1.48 9.89
N ASN A 187 -15.73 1.47 8.95
CA ASN A 187 -15.12 2.70 8.43
C ASN A 187 -16.11 3.55 7.61
N ILE A 188 -16.91 2.92 6.76
CA ILE A 188 -17.94 3.62 5.98
C ILE A 188 -18.97 4.26 6.90
N ALA A 189 -19.45 3.55 7.93
CA ALA A 189 -20.39 4.08 8.91
C ALA A 189 -19.77 5.25 9.68
N ARG A 190 -18.51 5.16 10.10
CA ARG A 190 -17.79 6.21 10.80
C ARG A 190 -17.61 7.49 9.96
N THR A 191 -17.38 7.35 8.66
CA THR A 191 -17.17 8.47 7.72
C THR A 191 -18.47 9.00 7.11
N GLY A 192 -19.63 8.41 7.42
CA GLY A 192 -20.93 8.87 6.91
C GLY A 192 -21.16 8.59 5.41
N LEU A 193 -20.44 7.62 4.82
CA LEU A 193 -20.46 7.34 3.39
C LEU A 193 -21.38 6.18 2.97
N GLN A 194 -22.20 5.66 3.89
CA GLN A 194 -23.02 4.46 3.67
C GLN A 194 -24.05 4.59 2.52
N ASP A 195 -24.51 5.79 2.22
CA ASP A 195 -25.51 6.00 1.16
C ASP A 195 -24.90 5.80 -0.24
N ASN A 196 -23.57 5.92 -0.36
CA ASN A 196 -22.84 5.79 -1.62
C ASN A 196 -22.20 4.42 -1.82
N VAL A 197 -22.27 3.51 -0.83
CA VAL A 197 -21.52 2.24 -0.86
C VAL A 197 -22.43 1.04 -0.65
N VAL A 198 -22.32 0.08 -1.55
CA VAL A 198 -22.95 -1.25 -1.40
C VAL A 198 -21.82 -2.26 -1.22
N THR A 199 -21.84 -2.99 -0.11
CA THR A 199 -20.80 -3.99 0.21
C THR A 199 -21.25 -5.40 -0.15
N ALA A 200 -20.31 -6.24 -0.62
CA ALA A 200 -20.56 -7.64 -0.93
C ALA A 200 -19.37 -8.53 -0.51
N VAL A 201 -19.65 -9.54 0.31
CA VAL A 201 -18.66 -10.58 0.62
C VAL A 201 -18.69 -11.62 -0.49
N SER A 202 -17.75 -11.54 -1.42
CA SER A 202 -17.67 -12.43 -2.59
C SER A 202 -16.22 -12.52 -3.11
N ASP A 203 -15.92 -13.58 -3.84
CA ASP A 203 -14.73 -13.62 -4.66
C ASP A 203 -14.89 -12.63 -5.82
N GLY A 204 -13.93 -11.70 -5.95
CA GLY A 204 -13.95 -10.67 -6.99
C GLY A 204 -13.95 -11.23 -8.42
N ALA A 205 -13.40 -12.44 -8.62
CA ALA A 205 -13.41 -13.13 -9.93
C ALA A 205 -14.75 -13.82 -10.26
N LEU A 206 -15.66 -13.92 -9.27
CA LEU A 206 -16.97 -14.60 -9.43
C LEU A 206 -18.15 -13.67 -9.17
N TRP A 207 -17.91 -12.49 -8.61
CA TRP A 207 -18.96 -11.53 -8.28
C TRP A 207 -19.67 -11.02 -9.54
N LYS A 208 -20.98 -11.02 -9.51
CA LYS A 208 -21.81 -10.51 -10.62
C LYS A 208 -22.26 -9.10 -10.31
N ALA A 209 -21.78 -8.15 -11.08
CA ALA A 209 -22.20 -6.78 -11.00
C ALA A 209 -23.72 -6.66 -11.31
N PRO A 210 -24.47 -5.82 -10.55
CA PRO A 210 -25.90 -5.64 -10.78
C PRO A 210 -26.21 -4.88 -12.08
N GLU A 211 -25.23 -4.15 -12.58
CA GLU A 211 -25.27 -3.37 -13.84
C GLU A 211 -23.87 -3.34 -14.45
N GLN A 212 -23.74 -2.91 -15.70
CA GLN A 212 -22.41 -2.61 -16.25
C GLN A 212 -21.81 -1.37 -15.57
N MET A 213 -20.53 -1.44 -15.24
CA MET A 213 -19.81 -0.40 -14.51
C MET A 213 -19.26 0.66 -15.47
N ASP A 214 -19.27 1.91 -15.02
CA ASP A 214 -18.52 2.98 -15.68
C ASP A 214 -17.01 2.80 -15.45
N MET A 215 -16.64 2.34 -14.24
CA MET A 215 -15.26 2.12 -13.86
C MET A 215 -15.11 0.88 -12.97
N VAL A 216 -13.95 0.24 -13.03
CA VAL A 216 -13.55 -0.81 -12.10
C VAL A 216 -12.19 -0.45 -11.51
N LEU A 217 -12.12 -0.38 -10.20
CA LEU A 217 -10.87 -0.34 -9.45
C LEU A 217 -10.53 -1.76 -9.01
N LEU A 218 -9.39 -2.26 -9.43
CA LEU A 218 -8.86 -3.55 -9.02
C LEU A 218 -7.57 -3.35 -8.22
N ASP A 219 -7.71 -3.24 -6.89
CA ASP A 219 -6.56 -3.29 -5.95
C ASP A 219 -6.20 -4.75 -5.70
N ALA A 220 -5.46 -5.33 -6.64
CA ALA A 220 -5.32 -6.77 -6.74
C ALA A 220 -4.53 -7.37 -5.56
N PRO A 221 -4.93 -8.56 -5.07
CA PRO A 221 -4.13 -9.29 -4.10
C PRO A 221 -2.76 -9.58 -4.69
N CYS A 222 -1.70 -9.31 -3.92
CA CYS A 222 -0.33 -9.40 -4.40
C CYS A 222 0.63 -9.85 -3.28
N THR A 223 1.91 -9.98 -3.59
CA THR A 223 2.94 -10.31 -2.59
C THR A 223 3.20 -9.17 -1.59
N ALA A 224 2.69 -7.97 -1.83
CA ALA A 224 2.79 -6.79 -0.97
C ALA A 224 4.23 -6.37 -0.63
N THR A 225 5.20 -6.67 -1.48
CA THR A 225 6.62 -6.39 -1.26
C THR A 225 6.97 -4.90 -1.26
N GLY A 226 6.05 -4.05 -1.70
CA GLY A 226 6.17 -2.59 -1.60
C GLY A 226 5.86 -2.03 -0.22
N THR A 227 5.25 -2.82 0.68
CA THR A 227 4.83 -2.36 2.01
C THR A 227 5.70 -2.89 3.15
N ILE A 228 6.91 -3.38 2.85
CA ILE A 228 7.82 -4.02 3.83
C ILE A 228 8.16 -3.06 4.98
N ARG A 229 8.30 -1.77 4.73
CA ARG A 229 8.55 -0.78 5.77
C ARG A 229 7.43 -0.67 6.83
N ARG A 230 6.19 -1.09 6.48
CA ARG A 230 5.04 -1.20 7.41
C ARG A 230 4.87 -2.61 7.94
N ASN A 231 5.19 -3.59 7.13
CA ASN A 231 5.00 -5.01 7.39
C ASN A 231 6.32 -5.76 7.16
N PRO A 232 7.34 -5.57 8.02
CA PRO A 232 8.70 -6.10 7.79
C PRO A 232 8.76 -7.63 7.74
N ASP A 233 7.81 -8.31 8.36
CA ASP A 233 7.64 -9.76 8.29
C ASP A 233 7.24 -10.26 6.90
N ALA A 234 6.58 -9.44 6.08
CA ALA A 234 6.18 -9.80 4.72
C ALA A 234 7.37 -10.28 3.87
N ALA A 235 8.54 -9.66 4.02
CA ALA A 235 9.76 -10.07 3.31
C ALA A 235 10.17 -11.52 3.62
N TRP A 236 9.93 -12.00 4.82
CA TRP A 236 10.34 -13.32 5.32
C TRP A 236 9.25 -14.38 5.21
N LEU A 237 7.98 -13.97 5.24
CA LEU A 237 6.83 -14.87 5.10
C LEU A 237 6.54 -15.25 3.65
N LYS A 238 6.98 -14.42 2.69
CA LYS A 238 6.80 -14.65 1.26
C LYS A 238 7.98 -15.38 0.63
N LYS A 239 7.71 -16.00 -0.53
CA LYS A 239 8.68 -16.75 -1.34
C LYS A 239 8.52 -16.39 -2.81
N ALA A 240 9.52 -16.73 -3.63
CA ALA A 240 9.47 -16.48 -5.07
C ALA A 240 8.24 -17.14 -5.77
N ASP A 241 7.86 -18.33 -5.33
CA ASP A 241 6.72 -19.07 -5.89
C ASP A 241 5.37 -18.37 -5.61
N ASP A 242 5.28 -17.58 -4.52
CA ASP A 242 4.06 -16.83 -4.21
C ASP A 242 3.76 -15.76 -5.28
N VAL A 243 4.80 -15.22 -5.94
CA VAL A 243 4.64 -14.27 -7.04
C VAL A 243 3.85 -14.91 -8.19
N GLN A 244 4.21 -16.14 -8.60
CA GLN A 244 3.52 -16.85 -9.68
C GLN A 244 2.08 -17.22 -9.32
N ALA A 245 1.84 -17.55 -8.05
CA ALA A 245 0.49 -17.81 -7.57
C ALA A 245 -0.39 -16.55 -7.63
N MET A 246 0.17 -15.38 -7.23
CA MET A 246 -0.55 -14.11 -7.31
C MET A 246 -0.80 -13.67 -8.75
N VAL A 247 0.19 -13.81 -9.63
CA VAL A 247 0.08 -13.53 -11.08
C VAL A 247 -1.15 -14.23 -11.69
N LYS A 248 -1.37 -15.49 -11.35
CA LYS A 248 -2.54 -16.24 -11.85
C LYS A 248 -3.86 -15.66 -11.34
N ILE A 249 -3.95 -15.35 -10.04
CA ILE A 249 -5.15 -14.76 -9.43
C ILE A 249 -5.43 -13.39 -10.02
N GLN A 250 -4.41 -12.56 -10.19
CA GLN A 250 -4.51 -11.22 -10.76
C GLN A 250 -5.02 -11.25 -12.19
N ARG A 251 -4.52 -12.20 -12.99
CA ARG A 251 -4.99 -12.44 -14.37
C ARG A 251 -6.50 -12.71 -14.41
N ASP A 252 -6.96 -13.68 -13.60
CA ASP A 252 -8.38 -14.07 -13.56
C ASP A 252 -9.26 -12.88 -13.11
N LEU A 253 -8.80 -12.08 -12.15
CA LEU A 253 -9.48 -10.87 -11.68
C LEU A 253 -9.55 -9.78 -12.76
N MET A 254 -8.46 -9.54 -13.52
CA MET A 254 -8.44 -8.55 -14.60
C MET A 254 -9.40 -8.94 -15.73
N ASP A 255 -9.41 -10.23 -16.14
CA ASP A 255 -10.31 -10.72 -17.18
C ASP A 255 -11.78 -10.58 -16.75
N HIS A 256 -12.07 -10.85 -15.47
CA HIS A 256 -13.42 -10.68 -14.95
C HIS A 256 -13.81 -9.19 -14.85
N ALA A 257 -12.91 -8.33 -14.41
CA ALA A 257 -13.12 -6.87 -14.32
C ALA A 257 -13.42 -6.27 -15.70
N ALA A 258 -12.73 -6.71 -16.77
CA ALA A 258 -12.95 -6.26 -18.14
C ALA A 258 -14.39 -6.52 -18.63
N ASN A 259 -14.97 -7.65 -18.22
CA ASN A 259 -16.34 -8.03 -18.60
C ASN A 259 -17.43 -7.19 -17.94
N MET A 260 -17.12 -6.52 -16.82
CA MET A 260 -18.06 -5.66 -16.11
C MET A 260 -18.20 -4.27 -16.73
N LEU A 261 -17.22 -3.84 -17.54
CA LEU A 261 -17.11 -2.46 -18.03
C LEU A 261 -17.99 -2.21 -19.25
N LYS A 262 -18.62 -1.03 -19.26
CA LYS A 262 -19.19 -0.42 -20.47
C LYS A 262 -18.10 -0.13 -21.50
N SER A 263 -18.47 0.04 -22.77
CA SER A 263 -17.57 0.68 -23.74
C SER A 263 -17.26 2.12 -23.27
N GLY A 264 -16.00 2.56 -23.39
CA GLY A 264 -15.50 3.80 -22.82
C GLY A 264 -15.21 3.73 -21.31
N GLY A 265 -15.49 2.59 -20.67
CA GLY A 265 -15.25 2.41 -19.24
C GLY A 265 -13.77 2.26 -18.88
N VAL A 266 -13.41 2.58 -17.63
CA VAL A 266 -12.04 2.59 -17.14
C VAL A 266 -11.79 1.40 -16.21
N LEU A 267 -10.75 0.61 -16.51
CA LEU A 267 -10.14 -0.34 -15.58
C LEU A 267 -8.89 0.29 -14.98
N LEU A 268 -8.92 0.54 -13.68
CA LEU A 268 -7.70 0.91 -12.96
C LEU A 268 -7.19 -0.32 -12.21
N TYR A 269 -6.07 -0.85 -12.68
CA TYR A 269 -5.35 -1.95 -12.06
C TYR A 269 -4.24 -1.42 -11.17
N CYS A 270 -4.15 -1.89 -9.94
CA CYS A 270 -3.07 -1.52 -9.05
C CYS A 270 -2.65 -2.64 -8.10
N THR A 271 -1.39 -2.60 -7.64
CA THR A 271 -0.83 -3.49 -6.63
C THR A 271 0.19 -2.78 -5.75
N CYS A 272 0.29 -3.19 -4.49
CA CYS A 272 1.39 -2.77 -3.61
C CYS A 272 2.61 -3.72 -3.70
N SER A 273 2.83 -4.35 -4.86
CA SER A 273 3.99 -5.19 -5.15
C SER A 273 5.06 -4.44 -5.93
N LEU A 274 6.32 -4.66 -5.57
CA LEU A 274 7.48 -4.21 -6.32
C LEU A 274 7.87 -5.15 -7.47
N GLN A 275 7.25 -6.34 -7.57
CA GLN A 275 7.56 -7.29 -8.63
C GLN A 275 6.91 -6.84 -9.95
N LYS A 276 7.72 -6.64 -11.00
CA LYS A 276 7.20 -6.25 -12.32
C LYS A 276 6.24 -7.30 -12.90
N ALA A 277 6.40 -8.56 -12.51
CA ALA A 277 5.47 -9.63 -12.89
C ALA A 277 4.04 -9.41 -12.39
N GLU A 278 3.86 -8.73 -11.23
CA GLU A 278 2.56 -8.40 -10.64
C GLU A 278 2.06 -6.98 -11.04
N GLY A 279 2.81 -6.25 -11.84
CA GLY A 279 2.49 -4.93 -12.36
C GLY A 279 2.50 -4.90 -13.88
N GLU A 280 3.60 -4.42 -14.45
CA GLU A 280 3.79 -4.26 -15.89
C GLU A 280 3.53 -5.58 -16.66
N GLY A 281 4.02 -6.70 -16.12
CA GLY A 281 3.83 -8.03 -16.73
C GLY A 281 2.36 -8.42 -16.84
N GLN A 282 1.54 -8.10 -15.83
CA GLN A 282 0.10 -8.36 -15.86
C GLN A 282 -0.62 -7.52 -16.91
N VAL A 283 -0.29 -6.22 -16.99
CA VAL A 283 -0.92 -5.33 -17.96
C VAL A 283 -0.57 -5.73 -19.39
N ASN A 284 0.69 -6.07 -19.65
CA ASN A 284 1.14 -6.52 -20.97
C ASN A 284 0.47 -7.85 -21.38
N ASP A 285 0.36 -8.82 -20.46
CA ASP A 285 -0.36 -10.07 -20.71
C ASP A 285 -1.86 -9.82 -20.97
N PHE A 286 -2.49 -8.94 -20.18
CA PHE A 286 -3.88 -8.55 -20.35
C PHE A 286 -4.13 -7.92 -21.74
N LEU A 287 -3.36 -6.91 -22.13
CA LEU A 287 -3.50 -6.24 -23.42
C LEU A 287 -3.24 -7.17 -24.62
N SER A 288 -2.43 -8.21 -24.44
CA SER A 288 -2.22 -9.23 -25.49
C SER A 288 -3.44 -10.12 -25.73
N ARG A 289 -4.39 -10.16 -24.79
CA ARG A 289 -5.61 -10.99 -24.83
C ARG A 289 -6.89 -10.17 -25.03
N HIS A 290 -6.83 -8.86 -24.81
CA HIS A 290 -7.95 -7.92 -24.85
C HIS A 290 -7.62 -6.76 -25.82
N ASP A 291 -7.90 -6.95 -27.11
CA ASP A 291 -7.67 -5.95 -28.16
C ASP A 291 -8.68 -4.78 -28.11
N ASP A 292 -9.75 -4.95 -27.33
CA ASP A 292 -10.75 -3.95 -27.01
C ASP A 292 -10.32 -3.00 -25.88
N PHE A 293 -9.09 -3.13 -25.35
CA PHE A 293 -8.53 -2.21 -24.34
C PHE A 293 -7.29 -1.48 -24.86
N GLU A 294 -7.05 -0.31 -24.31
CA GLU A 294 -5.83 0.46 -24.53
C GLU A 294 -5.36 1.14 -23.25
N VAL A 295 -4.07 1.49 -23.20
CA VAL A 295 -3.50 2.26 -22.08
C VAL A 295 -3.90 3.72 -22.21
N GLN A 296 -4.50 4.27 -21.16
CA GLN A 296 -4.60 5.70 -20.97
C GLN A 296 -3.44 6.18 -20.11
N ALA A 297 -2.38 6.68 -20.75
CA ALA A 297 -1.14 7.04 -20.09
C ALA A 297 -1.34 8.08 -18.99
N ILE A 298 -0.70 7.85 -17.85
CA ILE A 298 -0.66 8.78 -16.72
C ILE A 298 0.23 9.97 -17.09
N GLN A 299 -0.24 11.19 -16.83
CA GLN A 299 0.46 12.41 -17.20
C GLN A 299 1.25 13.00 -16.01
N PRO A 300 2.36 13.72 -16.26
CA PRO A 300 3.19 14.31 -15.18
C PRO A 300 2.42 15.23 -14.22
N ASN A 301 1.41 15.95 -14.70
CA ASN A 301 0.58 16.82 -13.87
C ASN A 301 -0.39 16.06 -12.94
N GLU A 302 -0.62 14.77 -13.18
CA GLU A 302 -1.45 13.92 -12.31
C GLU A 302 -0.66 13.37 -11.10
N VAL A 303 0.67 13.40 -11.17
CA VAL A 303 1.58 12.83 -10.16
C VAL A 303 2.64 13.85 -9.72
N PRO A 304 2.27 14.85 -8.92
CA PRO A 304 3.17 15.94 -8.53
C PRO A 304 4.48 15.41 -7.93
N GLU A 305 5.61 15.98 -8.40
CA GLU A 305 6.97 15.62 -7.96
C GLU A 305 7.34 14.13 -8.16
N LEU A 306 6.62 13.41 -9.02
CA LEU A 306 6.82 11.98 -9.30
C LEU A 306 6.83 11.65 -10.79
N SER A 307 7.15 12.63 -11.67
CA SER A 307 7.21 12.40 -13.12
C SER A 307 8.18 11.26 -13.49
N GLN A 308 9.25 11.07 -12.72
CA GLN A 308 10.21 9.97 -12.88
C GLN A 308 9.63 8.59 -12.53
N ALA A 309 8.46 8.54 -11.90
CA ALA A 309 7.76 7.29 -11.58
C ALA A 309 6.83 6.83 -12.73
N ILE A 310 6.66 7.65 -13.77
CA ILE A 310 5.89 7.27 -14.96
C ILE A 310 6.81 6.42 -15.83
N THR A 311 6.34 5.22 -16.20
CA THR A 311 7.07 4.33 -17.09
C THR A 311 6.90 4.76 -18.55
N ASP A 312 7.74 4.23 -19.45
CA ASP A 312 7.66 4.52 -20.89
C ASP A 312 6.31 4.11 -21.50
N GLU A 313 5.65 3.10 -20.90
CA GLU A 313 4.32 2.64 -21.31
C GLU A 313 3.18 3.49 -20.73
N GLY A 314 3.48 4.47 -19.88
CA GLY A 314 2.51 5.38 -19.26
C GLY A 314 1.86 4.85 -17.98
N TYR A 315 2.47 3.89 -17.30
CA TYR A 315 2.06 3.43 -15.95
C TYR A 315 2.73 4.26 -14.86
N LEU A 316 2.21 4.18 -13.63
CA LEU A 316 2.88 4.72 -12.44
C LEU A 316 3.54 3.58 -11.66
N ARG A 317 4.88 3.67 -11.47
CA ARG A 317 5.66 2.74 -10.64
C ARG A 317 6.34 3.50 -9.51
N LEU A 318 5.75 3.46 -8.32
CA LEU A 318 6.31 4.08 -7.13
C LEU A 318 7.32 3.16 -6.47
N LEU A 319 8.50 3.71 -6.14
CA LEU A 319 9.56 3.01 -5.42
C LEU A 319 9.73 3.60 -4.02
N PRO A 320 10.11 2.80 -3.01
CA PRO A 320 10.13 3.22 -1.60
C PRO A 320 11.00 4.44 -1.29
N PHE A 321 12.03 4.71 -2.08
CA PHE A 321 12.92 5.85 -1.92
C PHE A 321 12.43 7.14 -2.61
N TYR A 322 11.34 7.09 -3.40
CA TYR A 322 10.73 8.30 -3.92
C TYR A 322 10.16 9.14 -2.79
N TRP A 323 10.17 10.47 -2.96
CA TRP A 323 9.83 11.42 -1.88
C TRP A 323 10.67 11.20 -0.61
N ALA A 324 11.96 10.91 -0.75
CA ALA A 324 12.86 10.70 0.39
C ALA A 324 12.86 11.89 1.36
N ALA A 325 12.75 13.14 0.85
CA ALA A 325 12.64 14.35 1.66
C ALA A 325 11.41 14.36 2.58
N TYR A 326 10.37 13.62 2.22
CA TYR A 326 9.15 13.45 3.02
C TYR A 326 9.13 12.14 3.81
N GLY A 327 10.22 11.34 3.79
CA GLY A 327 10.30 10.05 4.49
C GLY A 327 9.88 8.84 3.64
N GLY A 328 9.90 8.98 2.32
CA GLY A 328 9.66 7.87 1.38
C GLY A 328 8.19 7.54 1.15
N LEU A 329 7.95 6.52 0.34
CA LEU A 329 6.63 6.01 -0.06
C LEU A 329 6.56 4.50 0.15
N ASP A 330 5.35 3.92 0.11
CA ASP A 330 5.24 2.48 -0.15
C ASP A 330 5.47 2.22 -1.65
N GLY A 331 6.07 1.08 -1.97
CA GLY A 331 6.16 0.64 -3.36
C GLY A 331 4.77 0.33 -3.91
N PHE A 332 4.46 0.85 -5.10
CA PHE A 332 3.13 0.71 -5.68
C PHE A 332 3.18 0.71 -7.21
N PHE A 333 2.20 0.08 -7.82
CA PHE A 333 2.00 0.08 -9.27
C PHE A 333 0.57 0.48 -9.61
N VAL A 334 0.40 1.31 -10.63
CA VAL A 334 -0.91 1.69 -11.15
C VAL A 334 -0.88 1.71 -12.68
N ALA A 335 -1.87 1.11 -13.32
CA ALA A 335 -2.14 1.22 -14.74
C ALA A 335 -3.61 1.61 -14.97
N ARG A 336 -3.84 2.55 -15.85
CA ARG A 336 -5.17 3.01 -16.26
C ARG A 336 -5.44 2.51 -17.69
N LEU A 337 -6.46 1.68 -17.84
CA LEU A 337 -6.86 1.07 -19.10
C LEU A 337 -8.27 1.52 -19.46
N VAL A 338 -8.52 1.75 -20.73
CA VAL A 338 -9.83 2.16 -21.25
C VAL A 338 -10.34 1.11 -22.22
N LYS A 339 -11.60 0.73 -22.05
CA LYS A 339 -12.31 -0.15 -22.98
C LYS A 339 -12.78 0.65 -24.20
N LYS A 340 -12.42 0.24 -25.38
CA LYS A 340 -12.82 0.88 -26.64
C LYS A 340 -14.31 0.76 -26.94
#